data_532537d73c399cc5aec224f573b38f31
#
_entry.id   532537d73c399cc5aec224f573b38f31
#
_cell.length_a   1.000
_cell.length_b   1.000
_cell.length_c   1.000
_cell.angle_alpha   90.00
_cell.angle_beta   90.00
_cell.angle_gamma   90.00
#
_symmetry.space_group_name_H-M   'P 1'
#
loop_
_entity.id
_entity.type
_entity.pdbx_description
1 polymer ?
#
loop_
_entity_poly.entity_id
_entity_poly.type
_entity_poly.pdbx_seq_one_letter_code
_entity_poly.pdbx_strand_id
1 'polypeptide(L)'
;MNRLVALSGIIFALMVAPGCNRGPDTGSTKAKPSYAFITNGVADFWEYARTGANDAGRDLGVDVSVITPSTITDQTRKIEDLLTRGTDGIAISPIDPDNQVETINKAAARTNLITADADAPQTNRLMYVGMDNYRAGLMCGKTLRVAMPDGGTVMIFIGRLDQDNAKRRRQGFIDALLGRDPDPNRYDPPGGELTSDDKKFTVLGTMTDQFDRAKAKANVEDTVTRYPNIAGMVGMFEYNPQLILEALDRLGKLHKVKVIGFDENFATLQGIKDGTVIATVVQNPYQYGYESIRVLNELHNGDKSLIPANKLIEFPARLIDKSNVDEFWAKCKELLGKK
;
A
#
# COMPACT_ATOMS: atom_id res chain seq x y z
N MET A 1 -76.81 -65.13 40.18
CA MET A 1 -76.51 -64.96 38.78
C MET A 1 -75.48 -63.89 38.68
N ASN A 2 -74.23 -64.28 38.51
CA ASN A 2 -73.29 -63.46 37.83
C ASN A 2 -71.87 -64.15 37.83
N ARG A 3 -71.31 -64.29 36.69
CA ARG A 3 -70.11 -65.05 36.44
C ARG A 3 -68.87 -64.23 36.73
N LEU A 4 -67.94 -64.82 37.48
CA LEU A 4 -66.53 -64.35 37.55
C LEU A 4 -65.82 -64.72 36.27
N VAL A 5 -65.06 -63.77 35.69
CA VAL A 5 -64.08 -64.00 34.70
C VAL A 5 -62.71 -63.61 35.28
N ALA A 6 -61.81 -64.59 35.42
CA ALA A 6 -60.47 -64.36 35.86
C ALA A 6 -59.59 -63.97 34.63
N LEU A 7 -58.83 -62.87 34.72
CA LEU A 7 -57.82 -62.47 33.72
C LEU A 7 -56.41 -62.71 34.28
N SER A 8 -55.70 -63.66 33.68
CA SER A 8 -54.29 -63.95 33.97
C SER A 8 -53.39 -62.85 33.36
N GLY A 9 -52.69 -62.16 34.25
CA GLY A 9 -51.66 -61.19 33.78
C GLY A 9 -50.31 -61.85 33.47
N ILE A 10 -49.84 -61.70 32.26
CA ILE A 10 -48.49 -62.08 31.83
C ILE A 10 -47.59 -60.87 32.06
N ILE A 11 -46.60 -61.01 32.97
CA ILE A 11 -45.55 -59.98 33.20
C ILE A 11 -44.45 -60.21 32.16
N PHE A 12 -44.28 -59.25 31.24
CA PHE A 12 -43.20 -59.19 30.29
C PHE A 12 -42.05 -58.35 30.90
N ALA A 13 -40.98 -58.98 31.31
CA ALA A 13 -39.76 -58.31 31.78
C ALA A 13 -39.02 -57.75 30.61
N LEU A 14 -39.01 -56.40 30.40
CA LEU A 14 -38.14 -55.70 29.47
C LEU A 14 -36.73 -55.62 30.05
N MET A 15 -35.79 -56.35 29.50
CA MET A 15 -34.36 -56.10 29.70
C MET A 15 -33.98 -54.81 28.94
N VAL A 16 -33.68 -53.75 29.67
CA VAL A 16 -33.06 -52.51 29.10
C VAL A 16 -31.53 -52.72 29.06
N ALA A 17 -30.99 -52.98 27.89
CA ALA A 17 -29.56 -52.96 27.66
C ALA A 17 -29.08 -51.48 27.66
N PRO A 18 -27.97 -51.12 28.33
CA PRO A 18 -27.41 -49.76 28.21
C PRO A 18 -26.73 -49.63 26.84
N GLY A 19 -27.42 -49.04 25.88
CA GLY A 19 -26.85 -48.60 24.60
C GLY A 19 -25.91 -47.42 24.84
N CYS A 20 -24.62 -47.65 24.73
CA CYS A 20 -23.64 -46.59 24.57
C CYS A 20 -23.91 -45.83 23.26
N ASN A 21 -24.72 -44.78 23.35
CA ASN A 21 -24.92 -43.87 22.25
C ASN A 21 -23.71 -42.88 22.24
N ARG A 22 -22.57 -43.30 21.64
CA ARG A 22 -21.58 -42.36 21.18
C ARG A 22 -22.18 -41.66 19.96
N GLY A 23 -22.79 -40.48 20.22
CA GLY A 23 -23.10 -39.54 19.16
C GLY A 23 -21.82 -39.19 18.38
N PRO A 24 -21.92 -38.96 17.08
CA PRO A 24 -20.75 -38.53 16.33
C PRO A 24 -20.21 -37.26 16.98
N ASP A 25 -18.94 -37.35 17.36
CA ASP A 25 -18.16 -36.17 17.81
C ASP A 25 -18.14 -35.21 16.62
N THR A 26 -19.12 -34.34 16.53
CA THR A 26 -19.09 -33.21 15.61
C THR A 26 -18.02 -32.27 16.15
N GLY A 27 -16.78 -32.61 15.88
CA GLY A 27 -15.67 -31.70 16.05
C GLY A 27 -16.04 -30.40 15.35
N SER A 28 -16.44 -29.40 16.14
CA SER A 28 -16.59 -28.04 15.66
C SER A 28 -15.27 -27.63 15.05
N THR A 29 -15.15 -27.76 13.73
CA THR A 29 -14.03 -27.18 13.01
C THR A 29 -14.12 -25.68 13.28
N LYS A 30 -13.29 -25.18 14.20
CA LYS A 30 -13.17 -23.75 14.49
C LYS A 30 -13.02 -23.05 13.13
N ALA A 31 -13.92 -22.13 12.81
CA ALA A 31 -13.82 -21.40 11.56
C ALA A 31 -12.42 -20.77 11.46
N LYS A 32 -11.83 -20.84 10.25
CA LYS A 32 -10.50 -20.26 10.02
C LYS A 32 -10.58 -18.74 10.27
N PRO A 33 -9.55 -18.16 10.93
CA PRO A 33 -9.46 -16.70 11.01
C PRO A 33 -9.51 -16.06 9.62
N SER A 34 -10.18 -14.93 9.51
CA SER A 34 -10.37 -14.21 8.26
C SER A 34 -9.80 -12.80 8.34
N TYR A 35 -8.96 -12.44 7.37
CA TYR A 35 -8.30 -11.14 7.31
C TYR A 35 -8.56 -10.46 5.97
N ALA A 36 -8.60 -9.12 6.01
CA ALA A 36 -8.73 -8.31 4.81
C ALA A 36 -7.54 -7.37 4.64
N PHE A 37 -7.03 -7.26 3.41
CA PHE A 37 -6.11 -6.23 2.98
C PHE A 37 -6.83 -5.29 2.02
N ILE A 38 -7.00 -4.01 2.37
CA ILE A 38 -7.75 -3.02 1.59
C ILE A 38 -6.78 -2.00 1.01
N THR A 39 -6.71 -1.92 -0.32
CA THR A 39 -5.86 -0.96 -1.03
C THR A 39 -6.46 0.45 -1.06
N ASN A 40 -5.70 1.45 -1.51
CA ASN A 40 -6.20 2.82 -1.68
C ASN A 40 -6.55 3.19 -3.13
N GLY A 41 -6.63 2.20 -4.01
CA GLY A 41 -6.97 2.40 -5.41
C GLY A 41 -6.59 1.22 -6.29
N VAL A 42 -6.72 1.43 -7.60
CA VAL A 42 -6.37 0.43 -8.64
C VAL A 42 -5.04 0.83 -9.26
N ALA A 43 -4.00 0.00 -9.05
CA ALA A 43 -2.67 0.17 -9.65
C ALA A 43 -1.95 -1.18 -9.69
N ASP A 44 -1.02 -1.37 -10.63
CA ASP A 44 -0.20 -2.59 -10.74
C ASP A 44 0.64 -2.83 -9.48
N PHE A 45 1.01 -1.77 -8.76
CA PHE A 45 1.64 -1.80 -7.44
C PHE A 45 0.92 -2.75 -6.45
N TRP A 46 -0.41 -2.78 -6.48
CA TRP A 46 -1.19 -3.58 -5.55
C TRP A 46 -1.20 -5.08 -5.86
N GLU A 47 -0.77 -5.49 -7.07
CA GLU A 47 -0.68 -6.91 -7.40
C GLU A 47 0.45 -7.59 -6.61
N TYR A 48 1.55 -6.89 -6.30
CA TYR A 48 2.58 -7.40 -5.40
C TYR A 48 2.06 -7.59 -3.97
N ALA A 49 1.31 -6.61 -3.44
CA ALA A 49 0.71 -6.72 -2.11
C ALA A 49 -0.34 -7.85 -2.05
N ARG A 50 -1.12 -8.03 -3.11
CA ARG A 50 -2.05 -9.15 -3.26
C ARG A 50 -1.34 -10.49 -3.21
N THR A 51 -0.23 -10.62 -3.95
CA THR A 51 0.58 -11.84 -3.94
C THR A 51 1.09 -12.12 -2.54
N GLY A 52 1.69 -11.13 -1.87
CA GLY A 52 2.20 -11.30 -0.50
C GLY A 52 1.11 -11.66 0.52
N ALA A 53 -0.04 -10.98 0.48
CA ALA A 53 -1.16 -11.27 1.37
C ALA A 53 -1.72 -12.70 1.18
N ASN A 54 -1.85 -13.15 -0.08
CA ASN A 54 -2.31 -14.49 -0.40
C ASN A 54 -1.29 -15.56 0.01
N ASP A 55 0.02 -15.28 -0.14
CA ASP A 55 1.08 -16.18 0.28
C ASP A 55 1.05 -16.36 1.80
N ALA A 56 0.94 -15.26 2.57
CA ALA A 56 0.77 -15.32 4.01
C ALA A 56 -0.49 -16.13 4.40
N GLY A 57 -1.60 -15.95 3.68
CA GLY A 57 -2.83 -16.72 3.91
C GLY A 57 -2.62 -18.22 3.74
N ARG A 58 -1.86 -18.65 2.72
CA ARG A 58 -1.51 -20.05 2.52
C ARG A 58 -0.59 -20.59 3.62
N ASP A 59 0.47 -19.84 3.94
CA ASP A 59 1.49 -20.24 4.90
C ASP A 59 0.93 -20.36 6.31
N LEU A 60 0.00 -19.49 6.68
CA LEU A 60 -0.65 -19.44 8.00
C LEU A 60 -1.93 -20.29 8.07
N GLY A 61 -2.45 -20.76 6.93
CA GLY A 61 -3.68 -21.52 6.87
C GLY A 61 -4.93 -20.71 7.20
N VAL A 62 -4.95 -19.41 6.92
CA VAL A 62 -6.03 -18.46 7.21
C VAL A 62 -6.72 -17.97 5.93
N ASP A 63 -7.93 -17.43 6.07
CA ASP A 63 -8.66 -16.86 4.94
C ASP A 63 -8.27 -15.39 4.73
N VAL A 64 -7.90 -15.04 3.49
CA VAL A 64 -7.47 -13.69 3.13
C VAL A 64 -8.33 -13.15 1.99
N SER A 65 -8.77 -11.91 2.12
CA SER A 65 -9.41 -11.15 1.05
C SER A 65 -8.62 -9.87 0.75
N VAL A 66 -8.27 -9.65 -0.54
CA VAL A 66 -7.64 -8.41 -1.00
C VAL A 66 -8.67 -7.59 -1.78
N ILE A 67 -8.99 -6.41 -1.26
CA ILE A 67 -10.07 -5.55 -1.73
C ILE A 67 -9.48 -4.27 -2.31
N THR A 68 -9.89 -3.93 -3.53
CA THR A 68 -9.39 -2.77 -4.28
C THR A 68 -10.54 -1.78 -4.52
N PRO A 69 -10.78 -0.84 -3.60
CA PRO A 69 -11.81 0.18 -3.76
C PRO A 69 -11.39 1.24 -4.78
N SER A 70 -12.35 1.87 -5.43
CA SER A 70 -12.10 2.95 -6.39
C SER A 70 -12.29 4.35 -5.82
N THR A 71 -13.02 4.48 -4.70
CA THR A 71 -13.35 5.77 -4.06
C THR A 71 -13.36 5.64 -2.54
N ILE A 72 -13.30 6.78 -1.83
CA ILE A 72 -13.45 6.84 -0.36
C ILE A 72 -14.76 6.19 0.09
N THR A 73 -15.86 6.50 -0.59
CA THR A 73 -17.19 5.94 -0.28
C THR A 73 -17.21 4.42 -0.46
N ASP A 74 -16.60 3.91 -1.53
CA ASP A 74 -16.50 2.47 -1.74
C ASP A 74 -15.61 1.81 -0.68
N GLN A 75 -14.48 2.43 -0.32
CA GLN A 75 -13.60 1.93 0.75
C GLN A 75 -14.33 1.87 2.09
N THR A 76 -15.05 2.93 2.47
CA THR A 76 -15.87 2.98 3.70
C THR A 76 -16.91 1.86 3.72
N ARG A 77 -17.65 1.68 2.61
CA ARG A 77 -18.64 0.60 2.50
C ARG A 77 -18.02 -0.79 2.66
N LYS A 78 -16.84 -1.03 2.04
CA LYS A 78 -16.11 -2.30 2.17
C LYS A 78 -15.68 -2.59 3.61
N ILE A 79 -15.24 -1.56 4.35
CA ILE A 79 -14.93 -1.70 5.78
C ILE A 79 -16.18 -2.12 6.56
N GLU A 80 -17.32 -1.46 6.34
CA GLU A 80 -18.58 -1.79 7.01
C GLU A 80 -19.08 -3.21 6.70
N ASP A 81 -18.95 -3.65 5.46
CA ASP A 81 -19.26 -5.02 5.02
C ASP A 81 -18.40 -6.05 5.76
N LEU A 82 -17.08 -5.79 5.93
CA LEU A 82 -16.15 -6.66 6.65
C LEU A 82 -16.50 -6.74 8.14
N LEU A 83 -16.82 -5.61 8.77
CA LEU A 83 -17.24 -5.57 10.16
C LEU A 83 -18.54 -6.33 10.39
N THR A 84 -19.46 -6.29 9.42
CA THR A 84 -20.74 -7.02 9.49
C THR A 84 -20.53 -8.52 9.38
N ARG A 85 -19.55 -8.95 8.58
CA ARG A 85 -19.17 -10.38 8.44
C ARG A 85 -18.35 -10.91 9.60
N GLY A 86 -17.89 -10.05 10.53
CA GLY A 86 -17.08 -10.45 11.68
C GLY A 86 -15.63 -10.78 11.29
N THR A 87 -15.04 -10.06 10.34
CA THR A 87 -13.64 -10.23 9.94
C THR A 87 -12.70 -9.99 11.14
N ASP A 88 -11.75 -10.91 11.37
CA ASP A 88 -10.88 -10.94 12.55
C ASP A 88 -9.77 -9.87 12.54
N GLY A 89 -9.46 -9.31 11.38
CA GLY A 89 -8.50 -8.22 11.26
C GLY A 89 -8.51 -7.56 9.90
N ILE A 90 -8.20 -6.26 9.88
CA ILE A 90 -8.17 -5.42 8.68
C ILE A 90 -6.84 -4.67 8.59
N ALA A 91 -6.13 -4.85 7.49
CA ALA A 91 -5.05 -3.98 7.05
C ALA A 91 -5.59 -3.04 5.97
N ILE A 92 -5.42 -1.74 6.15
CA ILE A 92 -5.95 -0.74 5.21
C ILE A 92 -4.88 0.25 4.78
N SER A 93 -4.83 0.57 3.48
CA SER A 93 -4.20 1.78 2.96
C SER A 93 -5.29 2.84 2.78
N PRO A 94 -5.40 3.86 3.65
CA PRO A 94 -6.46 4.85 3.56
C PRO A 94 -6.34 5.70 2.28
N ILE A 95 -7.47 5.96 1.62
CA ILE A 95 -7.52 6.86 0.45
C ILE A 95 -7.37 8.31 0.89
N ASP A 96 -8.03 8.68 1.99
CA ASP A 96 -8.00 10.03 2.57
C ASP A 96 -8.02 9.89 4.11
N PRO A 97 -6.84 9.79 4.73
CA PRO A 97 -6.75 9.51 6.17
C PRO A 97 -7.41 10.59 7.03
N ASP A 98 -7.44 11.86 6.59
CA ASP A 98 -8.02 12.96 7.37
C ASP A 98 -9.56 12.85 7.40
N ASN A 99 -10.19 12.48 6.29
CA ASN A 99 -11.64 12.33 6.18
C ASN A 99 -12.15 10.94 6.58
N GLN A 100 -11.25 9.97 6.86
CA GLN A 100 -11.61 8.61 7.24
C GLN A 100 -11.37 8.28 8.72
N VAL A 101 -11.02 9.26 9.55
CA VAL A 101 -10.71 9.07 10.99
C VAL A 101 -11.83 8.32 11.70
N GLU A 102 -13.08 8.77 11.54
CA GLU A 102 -14.23 8.15 12.19
C GLU A 102 -14.43 6.69 11.75
N THR A 103 -14.37 6.43 10.44
CA THR A 103 -14.53 5.09 9.86
C THR A 103 -13.46 4.13 10.38
N ILE A 104 -12.19 4.57 10.36
CA ILE A 104 -11.06 3.77 10.84
C ILE A 104 -11.17 3.50 12.33
N ASN A 105 -11.52 4.51 13.14
CA ASN A 105 -11.71 4.35 14.58
C ASN A 105 -12.87 3.42 14.93
N LYS A 106 -13.99 3.50 14.21
CA LYS A 106 -15.13 2.57 14.34
C LYS A 106 -14.70 1.13 14.04
N ALA A 107 -13.87 0.93 13.02
CA ALA A 107 -13.34 -0.39 12.69
C ALA A 107 -12.35 -0.88 13.75
N ALA A 108 -11.42 -0.04 14.19
CA ALA A 108 -10.43 -0.38 15.22
C ALA A 108 -11.06 -0.73 16.59
N ALA A 109 -12.25 -0.23 16.87
CA ALA A 109 -13.00 -0.60 18.08
C ALA A 109 -13.65 -2.00 18.00
N ARG A 110 -13.73 -2.62 16.82
CA ARG A 110 -14.44 -3.87 16.57
C ARG A 110 -13.57 -5.03 16.12
N THR A 111 -12.40 -4.74 15.53
CA THR A 111 -11.47 -5.74 15.06
C THR A 111 -10.02 -5.22 15.14
N ASN A 112 -9.02 -6.11 15.02
CA ASN A 112 -7.64 -5.70 14.90
C ASN A 112 -7.46 -4.90 13.60
N LEU A 113 -7.13 -3.61 13.71
CA LEU A 113 -6.93 -2.75 12.55
C LEU A 113 -5.51 -2.17 12.53
N ILE A 114 -4.85 -2.36 11.41
CA ILE A 114 -3.54 -1.77 11.10
C ILE A 114 -3.63 -0.98 9.79
N THR A 115 -2.71 -0.04 9.60
CA THR A 115 -2.53 0.63 8.30
C THR A 115 -1.34 0.04 7.55
N ALA A 116 -1.38 0.09 6.21
CA ALA A 116 -0.29 -0.37 5.34
C ALA A 116 -0.09 0.60 4.17
N ASP A 117 1.15 0.82 3.73
CA ASP A 117 1.54 1.73 2.63
C ASP A 117 1.24 3.22 2.89
N ALA A 118 -0.02 3.60 3.05
CA ALA A 118 -0.42 4.92 3.54
C ALA A 118 -0.86 4.81 5.00
N ASP A 119 -0.43 5.78 5.82
CA ASP A 119 -0.74 5.79 7.25
C ASP A 119 -1.88 6.75 7.61
N ALA A 120 -2.47 6.52 8.78
CA ALA A 120 -3.45 7.38 9.44
C ALA A 120 -3.08 7.52 10.93
N PRO A 121 -1.97 8.22 11.26
CA PRO A 121 -1.42 8.25 12.61
C PRO A 121 -2.35 8.90 13.65
N GLN A 122 -3.30 9.73 13.23
CA GLN A 122 -4.31 10.37 14.07
C GLN A 122 -5.46 9.42 14.47
N THR A 123 -5.45 8.17 14.00
CA THR A 123 -6.49 7.17 14.29
C THR A 123 -6.07 6.18 15.37
N ASN A 124 -7.04 5.36 15.81
CA ASN A 124 -6.81 4.28 16.78
C ASN A 124 -6.23 3.00 16.15
N ARG A 125 -5.59 3.10 15.00
CA ARG A 125 -4.89 1.97 14.40
C ARG A 125 -3.83 1.41 15.35
N LEU A 126 -3.63 0.10 15.33
CA LEU A 126 -2.65 -0.55 16.20
C LEU A 126 -1.22 -0.22 15.79
N MET A 127 -0.92 -0.30 14.50
CA MET A 127 0.39 0.03 13.93
C MET A 127 0.30 0.29 12.42
N TYR A 128 1.39 0.73 11.85
CA TYR A 128 1.60 0.94 10.42
C TYR A 128 2.65 -0.03 9.88
N VAL A 129 2.39 -0.64 8.74
CA VAL A 129 3.32 -1.48 7.99
C VAL A 129 3.67 -0.77 6.69
N GLY A 130 4.90 -0.33 6.53
CA GLY A 130 5.26 0.46 5.36
C GLY A 130 6.72 0.92 5.36
N MET A 131 6.99 2.03 4.69
CA MET A 131 8.31 2.66 4.70
C MET A 131 8.25 4.08 5.29
N ASP A 132 9.42 4.60 5.66
CA ASP A 132 9.57 6.03 5.93
C ASP A 132 9.56 6.81 4.60
N ASN A 133 8.40 7.36 4.26
CA ASN A 133 8.19 8.09 3.02
C ASN A 133 9.00 9.38 2.92
N TYR A 134 9.30 10.03 4.05
CA TYR A 134 10.16 11.21 4.05
C TYR A 134 11.60 10.84 3.68
N ARG A 135 12.15 9.77 4.28
CA ARG A 135 13.49 9.25 3.93
C ARG A 135 13.56 8.78 2.48
N ALA A 136 12.51 8.13 1.97
CA ALA A 136 12.42 7.75 0.57
C ALA A 136 12.46 8.98 -0.36
N GLY A 137 11.76 10.04 0.00
CA GLY A 137 11.83 11.34 -0.67
C GLY A 137 13.24 11.93 -0.65
N LEU A 138 13.89 11.94 0.52
CA LEU A 138 15.30 12.39 0.64
C LEU A 138 16.23 11.60 -0.28
N MET A 139 16.08 10.28 -0.38
CA MET A 139 16.85 9.41 -1.27
C MET A 139 16.66 9.84 -2.73
N CYS A 140 15.42 10.01 -3.17
CA CYS A 140 15.08 10.45 -4.52
C CYS A 140 15.68 11.82 -4.85
N GLY A 141 15.48 12.82 -3.98
CA GLY A 141 16.00 14.18 -4.19
C GLY A 141 17.53 14.26 -4.22
N LYS A 142 18.21 13.53 -3.34
CA LYS A 142 19.69 13.42 -3.35
C LYS A 142 20.19 12.79 -4.65
N THR A 143 19.53 11.73 -5.13
CA THR A 143 19.90 11.06 -6.38
C THR A 143 19.76 11.99 -7.58
N LEU A 144 18.65 12.73 -7.67
CA LEU A 144 18.45 13.69 -8.75
C LEU A 144 19.47 14.85 -8.67
N ARG A 145 19.74 15.35 -7.48
CA ARG A 145 20.74 16.42 -7.26
C ARG A 145 22.13 16.02 -7.73
N VAL A 146 22.55 14.78 -7.48
CA VAL A 146 23.83 14.23 -7.98
C VAL A 146 23.84 14.10 -9.51
N ALA A 147 22.72 13.68 -10.10
CA ALA A 147 22.60 13.52 -11.54
C ALA A 147 22.50 14.84 -12.33
N MET A 148 22.31 15.95 -11.61
CA MET A 148 22.20 17.30 -12.17
C MET A 148 23.22 18.24 -11.50
N PRO A 149 24.54 18.07 -11.74
CA PRO A 149 25.59 18.84 -11.05
C PRO A 149 25.52 20.36 -11.33
N ASP A 150 25.01 20.73 -12.51
CA ASP A 150 24.84 22.13 -12.91
C ASP A 150 23.54 22.75 -12.37
N GLY A 151 22.68 21.94 -11.73
CA GLY A 151 21.39 22.38 -11.23
C GLY A 151 20.31 22.42 -12.30
N GLY A 152 19.27 23.21 -12.07
CA GLY A 152 18.18 23.44 -13.02
C GLY A 152 16.79 23.45 -12.38
N THR A 153 15.79 23.62 -13.23
CA THR A 153 14.38 23.61 -12.82
C THR A 153 13.79 22.22 -12.84
N VAL A 154 12.98 21.90 -11.84
CA VAL A 154 12.37 20.58 -11.65
C VAL A 154 10.88 20.70 -11.38
N MET A 155 10.06 19.84 -12.01
CA MET A 155 8.62 19.68 -11.72
C MET A 155 8.34 18.34 -11.05
N ILE A 156 7.45 18.36 -10.07
CA ILE A 156 6.97 17.18 -9.36
C ILE A 156 5.61 16.76 -9.91
N PHE A 157 5.45 15.46 -10.21
CA PHE A 157 4.19 14.85 -10.65
C PHE A 157 3.77 13.79 -9.65
N ILE A 158 2.51 13.84 -9.19
CA ILE A 158 1.99 12.96 -8.16
C ILE A 158 0.48 12.79 -8.30
N GLY A 159 -0.06 11.67 -7.86
CA GLY A 159 -1.50 11.44 -7.91
C GLY A 159 -2.29 12.39 -7.02
N ARG A 160 -2.03 12.37 -5.73
CA ARG A 160 -2.78 13.13 -4.71
C ARG A 160 -1.85 13.67 -3.63
N LEU A 161 -2.29 14.70 -2.91
CA LEU A 161 -1.57 15.30 -1.78
C LEU A 161 -2.37 15.27 -0.46
N ASP A 162 -3.50 14.57 -0.43
CA ASP A 162 -4.26 14.29 0.80
C ASP A 162 -3.70 13.08 1.59
N GLN A 163 -2.97 12.18 0.93
CA GLN A 163 -2.34 11.01 1.54
C GLN A 163 -1.06 11.37 2.31
N ASP A 164 -0.85 10.78 3.50
CA ASP A 164 0.33 11.02 4.35
C ASP A 164 1.63 10.64 3.63
N ASN A 165 1.66 9.46 2.98
CA ASN A 165 2.82 9.00 2.21
C ASN A 165 3.21 9.98 1.10
N ALA A 166 2.23 10.53 0.39
CA ALA A 166 2.45 11.50 -0.69
C ALA A 166 3.04 12.82 -0.18
N LYS A 167 2.47 13.37 0.90
CA LYS A 167 2.95 14.60 1.55
C LYS A 167 4.41 14.45 1.98
N ARG A 168 4.72 13.36 2.72
CA ARG A 168 6.06 13.09 3.26
C ARG A 168 7.09 12.82 2.17
N ARG A 169 6.75 11.98 1.19
CA ARG A 169 7.61 11.64 0.05
C ARG A 169 8.00 12.88 -0.75
N ARG A 170 7.01 13.71 -1.06
CA ARG A 170 7.22 14.99 -1.75
C ARG A 170 8.10 15.93 -0.93
N GLN A 171 7.85 16.09 0.38
CA GLN A 171 8.62 17.01 1.21
C GLN A 171 10.08 16.57 1.34
N GLY A 172 10.33 15.29 1.58
CA GLY A 172 11.69 14.77 1.62
C GLY A 172 12.46 15.01 0.32
N PHE A 173 11.79 14.84 -0.84
CA PHE A 173 12.38 15.15 -2.13
C PHE A 173 12.77 16.63 -2.26
N ILE A 174 11.87 17.54 -1.89
CA ILE A 174 12.11 19.00 -1.94
C ILE A 174 13.30 19.37 -1.06
N ASP A 175 13.30 18.90 0.19
CA ASP A 175 14.36 19.23 1.15
C ASP A 175 15.74 18.77 0.64
N ALA A 176 15.82 17.55 0.12
CA ALA A 176 17.07 17.00 -0.41
C ALA A 176 17.53 17.69 -1.71
N LEU A 177 16.61 17.95 -2.64
CA LEU A 177 16.93 18.64 -3.89
C LEU A 177 17.43 20.06 -3.64
N LEU A 178 16.78 20.78 -2.74
CA LEU A 178 17.15 22.16 -2.38
C LEU A 178 18.32 22.25 -1.39
N GLY A 179 18.81 21.11 -0.85
CA GLY A 179 19.92 21.07 0.10
C GLY A 179 19.58 21.63 1.46
N ARG A 180 18.33 21.52 1.89
CA ARG A 180 17.85 21.96 3.20
C ARG A 180 18.14 20.88 4.26
N ASP A 181 18.24 21.33 5.52
CA ASP A 181 18.30 20.40 6.64
C ASP A 181 17.00 19.57 6.71
N PRO A 182 17.11 18.24 6.93
CA PRO A 182 15.95 17.37 7.00
C PRO A 182 14.99 17.76 8.11
N ASP A 183 13.71 17.94 7.77
CA ASP A 183 12.63 18.20 8.70
C ASP A 183 11.35 17.47 8.26
N PRO A 184 11.04 16.30 8.84
CA PRO A 184 9.87 15.51 8.47
C PRO A 184 8.52 16.18 8.81
N ASN A 185 8.54 17.28 9.59
CA ASN A 185 7.34 18.05 9.94
C ASN A 185 7.12 19.25 9.01
N ARG A 186 8.09 19.56 8.15
CA ARG A 186 7.93 20.64 7.17
C ARG A 186 6.90 20.23 6.10
N TYR A 187 6.13 21.22 5.68
CA TYR A 187 5.24 21.09 4.55
C TYR A 187 5.24 22.38 3.72
N ASP A 188 5.90 22.33 2.57
CA ASP A 188 5.83 23.42 1.59
C ASP A 188 4.53 23.30 0.78
N PRO A 189 3.78 24.39 0.56
CA PRO A 189 2.59 24.38 -0.29
C PRO A 189 2.89 23.83 -1.70
N PRO A 190 1.93 23.15 -2.37
CA PRO A 190 2.17 22.54 -3.68
C PRO A 190 2.36 23.55 -4.82
N GLY A 191 1.82 24.76 -4.66
CA GLY A 191 1.97 25.87 -5.61
C GLY A 191 3.11 26.80 -5.24
N GLY A 192 3.64 27.46 -6.26
CA GLY A 192 4.77 28.39 -6.09
C GLY A 192 6.14 27.73 -6.28
N GLU A 193 7.09 28.55 -6.66
CA GLU A 193 8.46 28.16 -6.90
C GLU A 193 9.26 28.15 -5.59
N LEU A 194 10.08 27.12 -5.41
CA LEU A 194 10.99 26.97 -4.27
C LEU A 194 12.41 26.86 -4.81
N THR A 195 13.28 27.78 -4.41
CA THR A 195 14.65 27.83 -4.89
C THR A 195 15.64 27.51 -3.76
N SER A 196 16.69 26.75 -4.07
CA SER A 196 17.78 26.47 -3.13
C SER A 196 18.57 27.76 -2.80
N ASP A 197 19.22 27.79 -1.64
CA ASP A 197 19.99 28.96 -1.18
C ASP A 197 21.13 29.31 -2.13
N ASP A 198 21.77 28.27 -2.72
CA ASP A 198 22.82 28.43 -3.74
C ASP A 198 22.28 28.79 -5.13
N LYS A 199 20.96 28.93 -5.28
CA LYS A 199 20.22 29.24 -6.52
C LYS A 199 20.44 28.24 -7.67
N LYS A 200 21.00 27.05 -7.38
CA LYS A 200 21.22 26.02 -8.39
C LYS A 200 19.96 25.26 -8.79
N PHE A 201 19.07 25.04 -7.84
CA PHE A 201 17.86 24.26 -8.08
C PHE A 201 16.61 25.09 -7.80
N THR A 202 15.62 24.93 -8.67
CA THR A 202 14.26 25.48 -8.45
C THR A 202 13.23 24.39 -8.69
N VAL A 203 12.43 24.10 -7.66
CA VAL A 203 11.21 23.31 -7.80
C VAL A 203 10.11 24.26 -8.28
N LEU A 204 9.59 24.03 -9.49
CA LEU A 204 8.58 24.88 -10.13
C LEU A 204 7.19 24.71 -9.52
N GLY A 205 6.97 23.60 -8.83
CA GLY A 205 5.69 23.25 -8.20
C GLY A 205 5.43 21.76 -8.22
N THR A 206 4.18 21.41 -7.92
CA THR A 206 3.68 20.04 -7.89
C THR A 206 2.38 19.94 -8.67
N MET A 207 2.34 19.06 -9.66
CA MET A 207 1.17 18.78 -10.49
C MET A 207 0.48 17.51 -10.00
N THR A 208 -0.79 17.62 -9.61
CA THR A 208 -1.60 16.48 -9.18
C THR A 208 -2.54 16.03 -10.30
N ASP A 209 -2.70 14.72 -10.45
CA ASP A 209 -3.53 14.13 -11.51
C ASP A 209 -4.79 13.41 -11.01
N GLN A 210 -4.91 13.20 -9.69
CA GLN A 210 -6.06 12.50 -9.06
C GLN A 210 -6.22 11.05 -9.55
N PHE A 211 -5.10 10.37 -9.89
CA PHE A 211 -5.04 9.04 -10.51
C PHE A 211 -5.63 8.96 -11.93
N ASP A 212 -5.88 10.11 -12.57
CA ASP A 212 -6.27 10.18 -13.97
C ASP A 212 -5.02 10.19 -14.86
N ARG A 213 -4.80 9.09 -15.60
CA ARG A 213 -3.62 8.91 -16.45
C ARG A 213 -3.59 9.91 -17.62
N ALA A 214 -4.75 10.31 -18.16
CA ALA A 214 -4.81 11.30 -19.21
C ALA A 214 -4.42 12.68 -18.69
N LYS A 215 -4.90 13.05 -17.51
CA LYS A 215 -4.50 14.28 -16.81
C LYS A 215 -3.02 14.26 -16.44
N ALA A 216 -2.50 13.13 -15.96
CA ALA A 216 -1.07 13.00 -15.64
C ALA A 216 -0.20 13.32 -16.88
N LYS A 217 -0.57 12.78 -18.05
CA LYS A 217 0.14 13.04 -19.32
C LYS A 217 -0.01 14.50 -19.76
N ALA A 218 -1.23 15.06 -19.71
CA ALA A 218 -1.48 16.47 -20.03
C ALA A 218 -0.66 17.41 -19.13
N ASN A 219 -0.55 17.13 -17.83
CA ASN A 219 0.30 17.89 -16.91
C ASN A 219 1.76 17.97 -17.37
N VAL A 220 2.31 16.87 -17.92
CA VAL A 220 3.70 16.87 -18.44
C VAL A 220 3.81 17.73 -19.69
N GLU A 221 2.86 17.61 -20.63
CA GLU A 221 2.83 18.38 -21.87
C GLU A 221 2.71 19.88 -21.61
N ASP A 222 1.82 20.27 -20.70
CA ASP A 222 1.64 21.65 -20.24
C ASP A 222 2.91 22.19 -19.58
N THR A 223 3.56 21.33 -18.75
CA THR A 223 4.84 21.70 -18.11
C THR A 223 5.94 21.97 -19.14
N VAL A 224 6.11 21.10 -20.15
CA VAL A 224 7.11 21.31 -21.21
C VAL A 224 6.80 22.54 -22.06
N THR A 225 5.53 22.79 -22.32
CA THR A 225 5.08 23.97 -23.07
C THR A 225 5.38 25.26 -22.31
N ARG A 226 5.08 25.28 -21.01
CA ARG A 226 5.27 26.46 -20.14
C ARG A 226 6.76 26.68 -19.80
N TYR A 227 7.50 25.58 -19.63
CA TYR A 227 8.91 25.61 -19.24
C TYR A 227 9.77 24.82 -20.25
N PRO A 228 10.02 25.36 -21.47
CA PRO A 228 10.69 24.64 -22.54
C PRO A 228 12.12 24.20 -22.21
N ASN A 229 12.75 24.83 -21.22
CA ASN A 229 14.09 24.54 -20.71
C ASN A 229 14.08 23.77 -19.38
N ILE A 230 12.98 23.11 -19.04
CA ILE A 230 12.91 22.28 -17.82
C ILE A 230 14.02 21.22 -17.83
N ALA A 231 14.74 21.12 -16.71
CA ALA A 231 15.92 20.27 -16.60
C ALA A 231 15.61 18.88 -16.00
N GLY A 232 14.62 18.80 -15.10
CA GLY A 232 14.27 17.56 -14.43
C GLY A 232 12.79 17.39 -14.16
N MET A 233 12.35 16.13 -14.12
CA MET A 233 10.99 15.73 -13.74
C MET A 233 11.04 14.55 -12.78
N VAL A 234 10.19 14.55 -11.76
CA VAL A 234 10.05 13.43 -10.83
C VAL A 234 8.63 12.94 -10.81
N GLY A 235 8.46 11.63 -11.01
CA GLY A 235 7.19 10.92 -10.83
C GLY A 235 7.14 10.26 -9.46
N MET A 236 6.21 10.67 -8.60
CA MET A 236 6.16 10.26 -7.20
C MET A 236 5.33 9.00 -6.94
N PHE A 237 4.53 8.56 -7.93
CA PHE A 237 3.76 7.32 -7.90
C PHE A 237 4.13 6.41 -9.06
N GLU A 238 3.83 5.13 -8.92
CA GLU A 238 4.23 4.05 -9.82
C GLU A 238 4.04 4.38 -11.30
N TYR A 239 2.92 4.93 -11.71
CA TYR A 239 2.55 5.22 -13.11
C TYR A 239 3.09 6.55 -13.64
N ASN A 240 3.48 7.49 -12.77
CA ASN A 240 3.91 8.83 -13.20
C ASN A 240 5.17 8.81 -14.09
N PRO A 241 6.25 8.05 -13.77
CA PRO A 241 7.43 8.05 -14.63
C PRO A 241 7.15 7.53 -16.03
N GLN A 242 6.32 6.49 -16.18
CA GLN A 242 5.89 5.99 -17.49
C GLN A 242 5.23 7.10 -18.32
N LEU A 243 4.28 7.83 -17.73
CA LEU A 243 3.54 8.88 -18.42
C LEU A 243 4.41 10.10 -18.74
N ILE A 244 5.39 10.39 -17.89
CA ILE A 244 6.45 11.39 -18.18
C ILE A 244 7.24 10.97 -19.42
N LEU A 245 7.71 9.72 -19.47
CA LEU A 245 8.49 9.22 -20.62
C LEU A 245 7.69 9.27 -21.92
N GLU A 246 6.43 8.81 -21.90
CA GLU A 246 5.54 8.85 -23.09
C GLU A 246 5.32 10.28 -23.62
N ALA A 247 5.13 11.24 -22.71
CA ALA A 247 4.95 12.63 -23.11
C ALA A 247 6.24 13.26 -23.63
N LEU A 248 7.39 13.00 -22.97
CA LEU A 248 8.69 13.51 -23.39
C LEU A 248 9.13 12.92 -24.75
N ASP A 249 8.84 11.64 -25.00
CA ASP A 249 9.12 10.99 -26.28
C ASP A 249 8.34 11.67 -27.41
N ARG A 250 7.02 11.85 -27.24
CA ARG A 250 6.17 12.54 -28.20
C ARG A 250 6.61 13.98 -28.51
N LEU A 251 7.21 14.66 -27.50
CA LEU A 251 7.69 16.04 -27.63
C LEU A 251 9.16 16.14 -28.07
N GLY A 252 9.85 15.03 -28.35
CA GLY A 252 11.25 15.00 -28.73
C GLY A 252 12.20 15.48 -27.64
N LYS A 253 11.83 15.29 -26.36
CA LYS A 253 12.57 15.71 -25.17
C LYS A 253 13.11 14.56 -24.33
N LEU A 254 12.89 13.30 -24.70
CA LEU A 254 13.14 12.10 -23.90
C LEU A 254 14.54 12.04 -23.25
N HIS A 255 15.61 12.44 -23.95
CA HIS A 255 16.97 12.44 -23.40
C HIS A 255 17.45 13.83 -22.94
N LYS A 256 16.60 14.86 -23.04
CA LYS A 256 16.93 16.25 -22.69
C LYS A 256 16.54 16.61 -21.28
N VAL A 257 15.56 15.90 -20.71
CA VAL A 257 15.02 16.10 -19.36
C VAL A 257 15.46 14.92 -18.50
N LYS A 258 16.01 15.19 -17.34
CA LYS A 258 16.37 14.15 -16.35
C LYS A 258 15.11 13.65 -15.66
N VAL A 259 14.86 12.34 -15.74
CA VAL A 259 13.67 11.71 -15.12
C VAL A 259 14.12 10.81 -13.98
N ILE A 260 13.45 10.92 -12.83
CA ILE A 260 13.56 10.02 -11.69
C ILE A 260 12.17 9.63 -11.21
N GLY A 261 12.02 8.45 -10.62
CA GLY A 261 10.72 7.94 -10.26
C GLY A 261 10.60 7.27 -8.92
N PHE A 262 9.40 6.76 -8.69
CA PHE A 262 9.07 5.87 -7.60
C PHE A 262 8.44 4.59 -8.15
N ASP A 263 8.61 3.54 -7.37
CA ASP A 263 8.03 2.22 -7.54
C ASP A 263 8.50 1.44 -8.80
N GLU A 264 7.96 0.24 -8.99
CA GLU A 264 8.48 -0.80 -9.88
C GLU A 264 7.71 -0.97 -11.20
N ASN A 265 7.27 0.11 -11.83
CA ASN A 265 6.66 0.03 -13.15
C ASN A 265 7.64 -0.49 -14.20
N PHE A 266 7.23 -1.46 -15.03
CA PHE A 266 8.11 -2.09 -16.02
C PHE A 266 8.64 -1.10 -17.09
N ALA A 267 7.85 -0.10 -17.48
CA ALA A 267 8.34 0.95 -18.38
C ALA A 267 9.40 1.83 -17.71
N THR A 268 9.26 2.10 -16.41
CA THR A 268 10.26 2.81 -15.61
C THR A 268 11.56 1.99 -15.52
N LEU A 269 11.46 0.69 -15.21
CA LEU A 269 12.63 -0.20 -15.14
C LEU A 269 13.33 -0.32 -16.51
N GLN A 270 12.57 -0.43 -17.61
CA GLN A 270 13.14 -0.38 -18.96
C GLN A 270 13.82 0.96 -19.22
N GLY A 271 13.21 2.07 -18.84
CA GLY A 271 13.80 3.40 -18.97
C GLY A 271 15.13 3.55 -18.22
N ILE A 272 15.31 2.88 -17.07
CA ILE A 272 16.59 2.84 -16.35
C ILE A 272 17.65 2.10 -17.18
N LYS A 273 17.31 0.95 -17.78
CA LYS A 273 18.22 0.19 -18.66
C LYS A 273 18.62 1.01 -19.87
N ASP A 274 17.69 1.72 -20.48
CA ASP A 274 17.88 2.54 -21.69
C ASP A 274 18.53 3.90 -21.40
N GLY A 275 18.64 4.28 -20.10
CA GLY A 275 19.22 5.55 -19.67
C GLY A 275 18.29 6.76 -19.83
N THR A 276 16.99 6.57 -20.05
CA THR A 276 15.97 7.63 -20.09
C THR A 276 15.43 7.96 -18.69
N VAL A 277 15.59 7.05 -17.73
CA VAL A 277 15.32 7.25 -16.30
C VAL A 277 16.61 7.06 -15.52
N ILE A 278 16.92 7.96 -14.60
CA ILE A 278 18.13 7.91 -13.77
C ILE A 278 18.04 6.73 -12.79
N ALA A 279 16.95 6.67 -12.06
CA ALA A 279 16.68 5.70 -11.02
C ALA A 279 15.20 5.72 -10.63
N THR A 280 14.77 4.72 -9.89
CA THR A 280 13.50 4.73 -9.16
C THR A 280 13.73 4.35 -7.70
N VAL A 281 12.97 4.97 -6.79
CA VAL A 281 12.94 4.60 -5.37
C VAL A 281 11.78 3.65 -5.15
N VAL A 282 12.08 2.41 -4.74
CA VAL A 282 11.05 1.38 -4.60
C VAL A 282 10.77 1.06 -3.14
N GLN A 283 9.53 0.67 -2.92
CA GLN A 283 9.00 0.15 -1.67
C GLN A 283 9.12 -1.38 -1.63
N ASN A 284 8.33 -2.02 -0.76
CA ASN A 284 8.21 -3.47 -0.75
C ASN A 284 6.73 -3.89 -0.58
N PRO A 285 5.89 -3.66 -1.60
CA PRO A 285 4.46 -3.94 -1.50
C PRO A 285 4.15 -5.41 -1.24
N TYR A 286 4.96 -6.35 -1.75
CA TYR A 286 4.81 -7.76 -1.41
C TYR A 286 4.89 -7.98 0.10
N GLN A 287 5.91 -7.40 0.75
CA GLN A 287 6.07 -7.52 2.21
C GLN A 287 4.98 -6.76 2.97
N TYR A 288 4.45 -5.66 2.41
CA TYR A 288 3.31 -4.99 3.04
C TYR A 288 2.09 -5.91 3.13
N GLY A 289 1.80 -6.65 2.05
CA GLY A 289 0.72 -7.63 2.04
C GLY A 289 1.00 -8.81 2.99
N TYR A 290 2.16 -9.44 2.85
CA TYR A 290 2.53 -10.63 3.65
C TYR A 290 2.57 -10.30 5.15
N GLU A 291 3.32 -9.27 5.53
CA GLU A 291 3.51 -8.89 6.92
C GLU A 291 2.22 -8.39 7.58
N SER A 292 1.36 -7.70 6.84
CA SER A 292 0.06 -7.28 7.35
C SER A 292 -0.80 -8.46 7.78
N ILE A 293 -0.86 -9.51 6.98
CA ILE A 293 -1.64 -10.72 7.33
C ILE A 293 -0.98 -11.47 8.48
N ARG A 294 0.36 -11.61 8.48
CA ARG A 294 1.10 -12.23 9.59
C ARG A 294 0.83 -11.52 10.91
N VAL A 295 0.97 -10.20 10.92
CA VAL A 295 0.73 -9.35 12.11
C VAL A 295 -0.71 -9.48 12.61
N LEU A 296 -1.70 -9.42 11.71
CA LEU A 296 -3.11 -9.57 12.09
C LEU A 296 -3.38 -10.94 12.71
N ASN A 297 -2.76 -12.00 12.21
CA ASN A 297 -2.87 -13.34 12.75
C ASN A 297 -2.27 -13.44 14.17
N GLU A 298 -1.09 -12.87 14.40
CA GLU A 298 -0.48 -12.85 15.74
C GLU A 298 -1.32 -12.02 16.73
N LEU A 299 -1.82 -10.86 16.30
CA LEU A 299 -2.72 -10.04 17.11
C LEU A 299 -4.02 -10.77 17.46
N HIS A 300 -4.58 -11.56 16.52
CA HIS A 300 -5.76 -12.41 16.76
C HIS A 300 -5.46 -13.49 17.80
N ASN A 301 -4.26 -14.07 17.77
CA ASN A 301 -3.78 -15.05 18.75
C ASN A 301 -3.40 -14.43 20.11
N GLY A 302 -3.51 -13.11 20.26
CA GLY A 302 -3.29 -12.38 21.53
C GLY A 302 -1.86 -11.86 21.71
N ASP A 303 -0.96 -12.06 20.76
CA ASP A 303 0.40 -11.53 20.83
C ASP A 303 0.44 -10.03 20.43
N LYS A 304 0.47 -9.17 21.45
CA LYS A 304 0.64 -7.72 21.29
C LYS A 304 2.10 -7.27 21.44
N SER A 305 3.03 -8.17 21.77
CA SER A 305 4.45 -7.83 21.94
C SER A 305 5.13 -7.41 20.65
N LEU A 306 4.56 -7.82 19.50
CA LEU A 306 5.02 -7.46 18.17
C LEU A 306 4.73 -6.00 17.76
N ILE A 307 3.91 -5.26 18.55
CA ILE A 307 3.64 -3.84 18.27
C ILE A 307 4.86 -3.01 18.71
N PRO A 308 5.64 -2.42 17.78
CA PRO A 308 6.79 -1.61 18.16
C PRO A 308 6.36 -0.34 18.92
N ALA A 309 7.25 0.21 19.76
CA ALA A 309 6.96 1.42 20.53
C ALA A 309 6.58 2.63 19.65
N ASN A 310 7.17 2.73 18.46
CA ASN A 310 6.85 3.75 17.45
C ASN A 310 5.67 3.37 16.56
N LYS A 311 5.05 2.22 16.79
CA LYS A 311 3.94 1.67 15.99
C LYS A 311 4.25 1.57 14.50
N LEU A 312 5.50 1.27 14.12
CA LEU A 312 5.94 1.13 12.72
C LEU A 312 6.72 -0.17 12.54
N ILE A 313 6.26 -1.02 11.61
CA ILE A 313 7.07 -2.07 11.00
C ILE A 313 7.59 -1.51 9.68
N GLU A 314 8.88 -1.15 9.67
CA GLU A 314 9.49 -0.47 8.54
C GLU A 314 10.14 -1.46 7.57
N PHE A 315 9.81 -1.31 6.30
CA PHE A 315 10.53 -1.88 5.16
C PHE A 315 11.27 -0.74 4.46
N PRO A 316 12.60 -0.65 4.58
CA PRO A 316 13.36 0.46 4.03
C PRO A 316 13.19 0.62 2.51
N ALA A 317 13.10 1.86 2.06
CA ALA A 317 13.14 2.18 0.63
C ALA A 317 14.48 1.74 0.03
N ARG A 318 14.45 1.35 -1.25
CA ARG A 318 15.64 0.96 -2.02
C ARG A 318 15.76 1.79 -3.29
N LEU A 319 16.97 2.17 -3.62
CA LEU A 319 17.26 2.81 -4.91
C LEU A 319 17.53 1.74 -5.95
N ILE A 320 16.80 1.82 -7.05
CA ILE A 320 17.03 0.98 -8.22
C ILE A 320 17.56 1.86 -9.36
N ASP A 321 18.78 1.56 -9.77
CA ASP A 321 19.47 2.24 -10.85
C ASP A 321 20.07 1.22 -11.86
N LYS A 322 20.90 1.69 -12.77
CA LYS A 322 21.48 0.84 -13.82
C LYS A 322 22.33 -0.32 -13.28
N SER A 323 22.83 -0.22 -12.05
CA SER A 323 23.68 -1.25 -11.45
C SER A 323 22.94 -2.48 -10.94
N ASN A 324 21.63 -2.32 -10.60
CA ASN A 324 20.86 -3.36 -9.94
C ASN A 324 19.46 -3.62 -10.57
N VAL A 325 19.09 -2.89 -11.62
CA VAL A 325 17.76 -2.98 -12.23
C VAL A 325 17.46 -4.37 -12.80
N ASP A 326 18.44 -5.09 -13.36
CA ASP A 326 18.19 -6.39 -13.97
C ASP A 326 17.82 -7.46 -12.93
N GLU A 327 18.54 -7.52 -11.82
CA GLU A 327 18.25 -8.41 -10.70
C GLU A 327 16.88 -8.07 -10.07
N PHE A 328 16.66 -6.79 -9.82
CA PHE A 328 15.40 -6.32 -9.25
C PHE A 328 14.21 -6.64 -10.15
N TRP A 329 14.32 -6.39 -11.45
CA TRP A 329 13.23 -6.67 -12.40
C TRP A 329 12.93 -8.17 -12.52
N ALA A 330 13.96 -9.02 -12.51
CA ALA A 330 13.76 -10.47 -12.48
C ALA A 330 12.93 -10.90 -11.26
N LYS A 331 13.23 -10.33 -10.08
CA LYS A 331 12.46 -10.59 -8.87
C LYS A 331 11.01 -10.09 -8.96
N CYS A 332 10.78 -8.93 -9.54
CA CYS A 332 9.43 -8.42 -9.79
C CYS A 332 8.60 -9.36 -10.68
N LYS A 333 9.21 -9.88 -11.76
CA LYS A 333 8.55 -10.85 -12.64
C LYS A 333 8.20 -12.14 -11.89
N GLU A 334 9.14 -12.66 -11.10
CA GLU A 334 8.92 -13.87 -10.28
C GLU A 334 7.71 -13.70 -9.36
N LEU A 335 7.64 -12.59 -8.60
CA LEU A 335 6.55 -12.29 -7.67
C LEU A 335 5.19 -12.17 -8.36
N LEU A 336 5.16 -11.71 -9.61
CA LEU A 336 3.93 -11.59 -10.40
C LEU A 336 3.62 -12.85 -11.24
N GLY A 337 4.42 -13.91 -11.15
CA GLY A 337 4.28 -15.10 -11.99
C GLY A 337 4.49 -14.82 -13.50
N LYS A 338 5.17 -13.71 -13.84
CA LYS A 338 5.48 -13.31 -15.23
C LYS A 338 6.84 -13.87 -15.62
N LYS A 339 6.93 -14.44 -16.83
CA LYS A 339 8.20 -14.92 -17.41
C LYS A 339 9.01 -13.80 -18.07
#